data_b4ce6f6252e949615764a1b2850f9e40
#
_entry.id   b4ce6f6252e949615764a1b2850f9e40
#
_cell.length_a   1.000
_cell.length_b   1.000
_cell.length_c   1.000
_cell.angle_alpha   90.00
_cell.angle_beta   90.00
_cell.angle_gamma   90.00
#
_symmetry.space_group_name_H-M   'P 1'
#
loop_
_entity.id
_entity.type
_entity.pdbx_description
1 polymer ?
#
loop_
_entity_poly.entity_id
_entity_poly.type
_entity_poly.pdbx_seq_one_letter_code
_entity_poly.pdbx_strand_id
1 'polypeptide(L)'
;MKKLSSLINNVLKLSDINFNSFSYSKNWIGFFEIEDENWASGVDTALKLFDKYFNKFKNEAFVISALNYDDTNLSDETLEVKTLHDKFKKLGILQEPNEHFDLGLDGEILLPAICLRMDALKFDEIKDLAKLLMLYTYSLNEWCFFIFPSLNLALYPHDEKGFGCIGLNDDTKNGREFLEFCKKEKNAKIILKEQNSK
;
A
#
# COMPACT_ATOMS: atom_id res chain seq x y z
N MET A 1 20.25 -3.53 5.97
CA MET A 1 20.06 -3.28 4.53
C MET A 1 20.51 -4.43 3.63
N LYS A 2 21.78 -4.90 3.61
CA LYS A 2 22.20 -6.03 2.73
C LYS A 2 21.41 -7.33 2.89
N LYS A 3 20.91 -7.66 4.08
CA LYS A 3 20.16 -8.90 4.37
C LYS A 3 18.74 -8.89 3.82
N LEU A 4 18.13 -7.72 3.73
CA LEU A 4 16.78 -7.55 3.19
C LEU A 4 16.79 -7.63 1.64
N SER A 5 17.75 -6.97 0.99
CA SER A 5 17.91 -7.02 -0.47
C SER A 5 18.24 -8.42 -0.99
N SER A 6 18.99 -9.24 -0.24
CA SER A 6 19.28 -10.63 -0.61
C SER A 6 18.05 -11.55 -0.45
N LEU A 7 17.20 -11.33 0.56
CA LEU A 7 15.95 -12.06 0.76
C LEU A 7 14.96 -11.79 -0.39
N ILE A 8 14.89 -10.56 -0.85
CA ILE A 8 13.92 -10.14 -1.87
C ILE A 8 14.29 -10.65 -3.25
N ASN A 9 15.53 -10.51 -3.66
CA ASN A 9 15.97 -10.96 -4.98
C ASN A 9 15.87 -12.48 -5.17
N ASN A 10 15.83 -13.25 -4.08
CA ASN A 10 15.73 -14.71 -4.12
C ASN A 10 14.35 -15.27 -3.81
N VAL A 11 13.43 -14.47 -3.25
CA VAL A 11 12.14 -14.96 -2.73
C VAL A 11 10.94 -14.29 -3.38
N LEU A 12 11.09 -13.05 -3.87
CA LEU A 12 9.98 -12.27 -4.41
C LEU A 12 10.28 -11.73 -5.79
N LYS A 13 9.35 -11.96 -6.72
CA LYS A 13 9.39 -11.35 -8.05
C LYS A 13 8.65 -10.02 -8.00
N LEU A 14 9.37 -8.92 -7.78
CA LEU A 14 8.79 -7.57 -7.86
C LEU A 14 8.27 -7.25 -9.26
N SER A 15 8.74 -7.96 -10.30
CA SER A 15 8.18 -7.88 -11.65
C SER A 15 6.72 -8.32 -11.75
N ASP A 16 6.16 -8.93 -10.71
CA ASP A 16 4.74 -9.27 -10.65
C ASP A 16 3.86 -8.04 -10.37
N ILE A 17 4.47 -6.93 -9.89
CA ILE A 17 3.79 -5.66 -9.60
C ILE A 17 3.96 -4.72 -10.80
N ASN A 18 2.85 -4.25 -11.36
CA ASN A 18 2.86 -3.14 -12.29
C ASN A 18 2.71 -1.83 -11.51
N PHE A 19 3.82 -1.11 -11.37
CA PHE A 19 3.87 0.12 -10.59
C PHE A 19 3.11 1.29 -11.24
N ASN A 20 2.90 1.28 -12.55
CA ASN A 20 2.16 2.32 -13.26
C ASN A 20 0.64 2.15 -13.13
N SER A 21 0.18 0.93 -12.90
CA SER A 21 -1.24 0.65 -12.68
C SER A 21 -1.40 -0.69 -11.97
N PHE A 22 -1.76 -0.66 -10.70
CA PHE A 22 -1.79 -1.84 -9.84
C PHE A 22 -2.76 -2.91 -10.34
N SER A 23 -3.91 -2.51 -10.89
CA SER A 23 -4.90 -3.43 -11.45
C SER A 23 -4.43 -4.16 -12.71
N TYR A 24 -3.39 -3.67 -13.39
CA TYR A 24 -2.73 -4.35 -14.51
C TYR A 24 -1.60 -5.29 -14.09
N SER A 25 -1.33 -5.41 -12.80
CA SER A 25 -0.40 -6.42 -12.31
C SER A 25 -0.86 -7.81 -12.71
N LYS A 26 0.09 -8.67 -13.10
CA LYS A 26 -0.21 -10.02 -13.61
C LYS A 26 -1.17 -10.77 -12.69
N ASN A 27 -0.89 -10.76 -11.40
CA ASN A 27 -1.63 -11.47 -10.37
C ASN A 27 -2.43 -10.52 -9.47
N TRP A 28 -2.90 -9.39 -10.00
CA TRP A 28 -3.83 -8.56 -9.28
C TRP A 28 -5.11 -9.36 -8.97
N ILE A 29 -5.51 -9.33 -7.71
CA ILE A 29 -6.60 -10.16 -7.18
C ILE A 29 -7.89 -9.34 -7.08
N GLY A 30 -7.77 -8.10 -6.63
CA GLY A 30 -8.87 -7.22 -6.33
C GLY A 30 -8.56 -6.35 -5.11
N PHE A 31 -9.58 -5.72 -4.58
CA PHE A 31 -9.51 -4.91 -3.37
C PHE A 31 -10.81 -4.99 -2.58
N PHE A 32 -10.77 -4.53 -1.34
CA PHE A 32 -11.96 -4.19 -0.59
C PHE A 32 -11.97 -2.71 -0.26
N GLU A 33 -13.16 -2.17 -0.11
CA GLU A 33 -13.43 -0.80 0.37
C GLU A 33 -14.46 -0.83 1.48
N ILE A 34 -14.40 0.11 2.41
CA ILE A 34 -15.39 0.28 3.47
C ILE A 34 -16.37 1.38 3.09
N GLU A 35 -17.62 1.00 2.85
CA GLU A 35 -18.72 1.92 2.61
C GLU A 35 -19.18 2.55 3.93
N ASP A 36 -18.56 3.66 4.32
CA ASP A 36 -18.89 4.44 5.52
C ASP A 36 -18.90 5.94 5.14
N GLU A 37 -19.96 6.65 5.51
CA GLU A 37 -20.06 8.10 5.28
C GLU A 37 -18.99 8.87 6.05
N ASN A 38 -18.61 8.39 7.23
CA ASN A 38 -17.51 8.95 7.98
C ASN A 38 -16.19 8.35 7.52
N TRP A 39 -15.39 9.16 6.85
CA TRP A 39 -14.12 8.72 6.26
C TRP A 39 -13.16 8.11 7.28
N ALA A 40 -12.94 8.78 8.41
CA ALA A 40 -12.03 8.31 9.44
C ALA A 40 -12.50 6.99 10.07
N SER A 41 -13.81 6.83 10.28
CA SER A 41 -14.42 5.58 10.76
C SER A 41 -14.19 4.42 9.78
N GLY A 42 -14.35 4.69 8.48
CA GLY A 42 -14.09 3.72 7.43
C GLY A 42 -12.62 3.27 7.41
N VAL A 43 -11.69 4.24 7.51
CA VAL A 43 -10.24 3.95 7.61
C VAL A 43 -9.93 3.10 8.85
N ASP A 44 -10.46 3.46 10.01
CA ASP A 44 -10.27 2.68 11.24
C ASP A 44 -10.81 1.25 11.12
N THR A 45 -11.93 1.06 10.41
CA THR A 45 -12.50 -0.26 10.15
C THR A 45 -11.62 -1.08 9.21
N ALA A 46 -11.11 -0.48 8.13
CA ALA A 46 -10.16 -1.12 7.23
C ALA A 46 -8.88 -1.58 7.95
N LEU A 47 -8.35 -0.71 8.83
CA LEU A 47 -7.16 -1.02 9.63
C LEU A 47 -7.42 -2.13 10.67
N LYS A 48 -8.60 -2.19 11.26
CA LYS A 48 -8.99 -3.30 12.16
C LYS A 48 -9.02 -4.64 11.42
N LEU A 49 -9.55 -4.66 10.21
CA LEU A 49 -9.55 -5.88 9.37
C LEU A 49 -8.13 -6.29 9.01
N PHE A 50 -7.29 -5.35 8.59
CA PHE A 50 -5.87 -5.58 8.32
C PHE A 50 -5.16 -6.15 9.55
N ASP A 51 -5.27 -5.50 10.71
CA ASP A 51 -4.64 -5.94 11.96
C ASP A 51 -5.10 -7.35 12.34
N LYS A 52 -6.40 -7.60 12.33
CA LYS A 52 -6.98 -8.88 12.72
C LYS A 52 -6.49 -10.04 11.83
N TYR A 53 -6.25 -9.79 10.55
CA TYR A 53 -5.77 -10.83 9.63
C TYR A 53 -4.26 -11.01 9.66
N PHE A 54 -3.50 -9.90 9.64
CA PHE A 54 -2.06 -9.91 9.43
C PHE A 54 -1.20 -9.86 10.70
N ASN A 55 -1.75 -9.60 11.89
CA ASN A 55 -0.96 -9.51 13.13
C ASN A 55 -0.10 -10.77 13.41
N LYS A 56 -0.57 -11.95 13.01
CA LYS A 56 0.19 -13.20 13.13
C LYS A 56 1.44 -13.24 12.24
N PHE A 57 1.52 -12.39 11.22
CA PHE A 57 2.62 -12.27 10.28
C PHE A 57 3.46 -10.99 10.49
N LYS A 58 3.24 -10.28 11.59
CA LYS A 58 3.83 -8.95 11.88
C LYS A 58 5.37 -8.89 11.82
N ASN A 59 6.05 -10.01 12.06
CA ASN A 59 7.52 -10.07 12.06
C ASN A 59 8.10 -10.33 10.67
N GLU A 60 7.27 -10.53 9.67
CA GLU A 60 7.66 -10.85 8.29
C GLU A 60 7.37 -9.70 7.33
N ALA A 61 6.54 -8.75 7.75
CA ALA A 61 6.11 -7.65 6.92
C ALA A 61 7.24 -6.63 6.72
N PHE A 62 7.34 -6.12 5.52
CA PHE A 62 8.17 -4.96 5.19
C PHE A 62 7.47 -4.06 4.17
N VAL A 63 7.97 -2.85 4.01
CA VAL A 63 7.40 -1.83 3.13
C VAL A 63 8.32 -1.62 1.92
N ILE A 64 7.72 -1.55 0.74
CA ILE A 64 8.35 -0.97 -0.45
C ILE A 64 7.61 0.32 -0.76
N SER A 65 8.33 1.43 -0.79
CA SER A 65 7.73 2.75 -1.00
C SER A 65 8.57 3.63 -1.92
N ALA A 66 7.89 4.52 -2.64
CA ALA A 66 8.46 5.61 -3.39
C ALA A 66 7.74 6.93 -3.03
N LEU A 67 7.17 7.01 -1.84
CA LEU A 67 6.32 8.11 -1.41
C LEU A 67 7.07 9.42 -1.36
N ASN A 68 6.50 10.44 -1.99
CA ASN A 68 6.87 11.82 -1.81
C ASN A 68 5.66 12.64 -1.36
N TYR A 69 5.91 13.82 -0.83
CA TYR A 69 4.89 14.64 -0.21
C TYR A 69 4.82 16.02 -0.84
N ASP A 70 3.61 16.57 -0.84
CA ASP A 70 3.35 17.97 -1.06
C ASP A 70 2.77 18.57 0.23
N ASP A 71 3.50 19.51 0.83
CA ASP A 71 3.10 20.16 2.09
C ASP A 71 2.09 21.32 1.89
N THR A 72 1.65 21.60 0.68
CA THR A 72 0.80 22.77 0.37
C THR A 72 -0.52 22.77 1.15
N ASN A 73 -1.11 21.61 1.38
CA ASN A 73 -2.40 21.47 2.06
C ASN A 73 -2.28 20.95 3.51
N LEU A 74 -1.07 20.70 3.99
CA LEU A 74 -0.87 20.11 5.32
C LEU A 74 -1.39 20.99 6.46
N SER A 75 -1.40 22.33 6.28
CA SER A 75 -1.90 23.29 7.28
C SER A 75 -3.37 23.08 7.65
N ASP A 76 -4.17 22.58 6.70
CA ASP A 76 -5.62 22.42 6.85
C ASP A 76 -5.99 21.05 7.40
N GLU A 77 -5.02 20.17 7.55
CA GLU A 77 -5.22 18.81 8.00
C GLU A 77 -5.38 18.66 9.51
N THR A 78 -5.95 17.55 9.92
CA THR A 78 -6.14 17.20 11.34
C THR A 78 -4.80 17.04 12.06
N LEU A 79 -4.79 17.20 13.38
CA LEU A 79 -3.59 16.97 14.19
C LEU A 79 -3.06 15.53 14.04
N GLU A 80 -3.95 14.56 13.83
CA GLU A 80 -3.57 13.16 13.62
C GLU A 80 -2.77 13.01 12.33
N VAL A 81 -3.28 13.54 11.21
CA VAL A 81 -2.58 13.52 9.90
C VAL A 81 -1.24 14.20 10.01
N LYS A 82 -1.16 15.41 10.57
CA LYS A 82 0.09 16.13 10.79
C LYS A 82 1.11 15.31 11.60
N THR A 83 0.65 14.66 12.66
CA THR A 83 1.51 13.84 13.51
C THR A 83 2.08 12.63 12.77
N LEU A 84 1.24 11.95 11.99
CA LEU A 84 1.66 10.81 11.17
C LEU A 84 2.60 11.25 10.05
N HIS A 85 2.30 12.34 9.38
CA HIS A 85 3.13 12.91 8.33
C HIS A 85 4.54 13.24 8.85
N ASP A 86 4.65 13.99 9.95
CA ASP A 86 5.92 14.32 10.59
C ASP A 86 6.71 13.08 11.03
N LYS A 87 6.01 12.06 11.52
CA LYS A 87 6.62 10.78 11.88
C LYS A 87 7.31 10.14 10.68
N PHE A 88 6.62 10.04 9.54
CA PHE A 88 7.16 9.37 8.37
C PHE A 88 8.19 10.21 7.59
N LYS A 89 8.11 11.55 7.67
CA LYS A 89 9.21 12.44 7.24
C LYS A 89 10.47 12.17 8.07
N LYS A 90 10.37 12.12 9.40
CA LYS A 90 11.52 11.84 10.28
C LYS A 90 12.12 10.45 10.07
N LEU A 91 11.30 9.46 9.73
CA LEU A 91 11.75 8.12 9.35
C LEU A 91 12.34 8.08 7.93
N GLY A 92 12.19 9.15 7.16
CA GLY A 92 12.62 9.25 5.77
C GLY A 92 11.82 8.35 4.81
N ILE A 93 10.64 7.90 5.21
CA ILE A 93 9.70 7.17 4.33
C ILE A 93 9.07 8.14 3.34
N LEU A 94 8.66 9.32 3.82
CA LEU A 94 8.24 10.42 2.96
C LEU A 94 9.48 11.23 2.57
N GLN A 95 9.65 11.47 1.27
CA GLN A 95 10.76 12.18 0.69
C GLN A 95 10.30 13.49 0.06
N GLU A 96 11.18 14.46 -0.02
CA GLU A 96 10.93 15.64 -0.83
C GLU A 96 10.82 15.24 -2.31
N PRO A 97 9.91 15.87 -3.07
CA PRO A 97 9.83 15.64 -4.50
C PRO A 97 11.21 15.91 -5.12
N ASN A 98 11.74 14.96 -5.86
CA ASN A 98 12.96 15.21 -6.62
C ASN A 98 12.62 16.16 -7.76
N GLU A 99 13.45 17.18 -7.97
CA GLU A 99 13.34 18.13 -9.10
C GLU A 99 13.43 17.46 -10.50
N HIS A 100 13.65 16.17 -10.52
CA HIS A 100 13.78 15.33 -11.73
C HIS A 100 12.52 14.54 -12.08
N PHE A 101 11.35 14.97 -11.61
CA PHE A 101 10.10 14.51 -12.22
C PHE A 101 9.95 15.18 -13.60
N ASP A 102 10.59 14.61 -14.60
CA ASP A 102 10.25 14.94 -15.98
C ASP A 102 8.83 14.43 -16.26
N LEU A 103 7.89 15.37 -16.27
CA LEU A 103 6.63 15.18 -16.97
C LEU A 103 7.00 14.96 -18.42
N GLY A 104 6.86 13.74 -18.92
CA GLY A 104 7.00 13.44 -20.33
C GLY A 104 6.09 14.37 -21.14
N LEU A 105 6.45 14.67 -22.38
CA LEU A 105 5.74 15.60 -23.25
C LEU A 105 4.24 15.28 -23.43
N ASP A 106 3.81 14.08 -23.06
CA ASP A 106 2.43 13.59 -23.12
C ASP A 106 1.76 13.45 -21.74
N GLY A 107 2.35 14.02 -20.66
CA GLY A 107 1.81 13.90 -19.29
C GLY A 107 2.00 12.52 -18.67
N GLU A 108 2.76 11.62 -19.29
CA GLU A 108 3.19 10.39 -18.66
C GLU A 108 4.28 10.70 -17.63
N ILE A 109 4.03 10.31 -16.37
CA ILE A 109 5.05 10.39 -15.32
C ILE A 109 6.07 9.30 -15.61
N LEU A 110 7.22 9.70 -16.14
CA LEU A 110 8.38 8.82 -16.24
C LEU A 110 8.94 8.63 -14.84
N LEU A 111 8.53 7.52 -14.22
CA LEU A 111 8.99 7.15 -12.88
C LEU A 111 10.49 6.82 -12.92
N PRO A 112 11.34 7.58 -12.24
CA PRO A 112 12.74 7.19 -12.14
C PRO A 112 12.81 5.89 -11.35
N ALA A 113 13.42 4.86 -11.93
CA ALA A 113 13.67 3.56 -11.31
C ALA A 113 14.45 3.63 -9.97
N ILE A 114 14.79 4.83 -9.53
CA ILE A 114 15.74 5.16 -8.46
C ILE A 114 15.05 5.34 -7.09
N CYS A 115 13.73 5.42 -7.02
CA CYS A 115 13.03 5.83 -5.80
C CYS A 115 12.44 4.69 -4.96
N LEU A 116 12.60 3.44 -5.35
CA LEU A 116 12.10 2.34 -4.55
C LEU A 116 12.96 2.16 -3.29
N ARG A 117 12.37 2.47 -2.15
CA ARG A 117 12.95 2.19 -0.84
C ARG A 117 12.31 0.94 -0.27
N MET A 118 13.12 0.21 0.45
CA MET A 118 12.71 -0.95 1.22
C MET A 118 13.04 -0.71 2.66
N ASP A 119 12.00 -0.68 3.49
CA ASP A 119 12.13 -0.38 4.89
C ASP A 119 11.49 -1.49 5.75
N ALA A 120 12.24 -1.89 6.79
CA ALA A 120 11.72 -2.76 7.83
C ALA A 120 11.05 -1.88 8.89
N LEU A 121 9.74 -1.75 8.80
CA LEU A 121 8.93 -1.07 9.80
C LEU A 121 8.37 -2.07 10.81
N LYS A 122 8.11 -1.60 12.03
CA LYS A 122 7.30 -2.35 12.98
C LYS A 122 5.87 -2.44 12.47
N PHE A 123 5.15 -3.47 12.86
CA PHE A 123 3.79 -3.69 12.37
C PHE A 123 2.84 -2.52 12.70
N ASP A 124 3.00 -1.89 13.88
CA ASP A 124 2.22 -0.70 14.23
C ASP A 124 2.59 0.50 13.36
N GLU A 125 3.84 0.64 12.95
CA GLU A 125 4.27 1.68 12.01
C GLU A 125 3.69 1.44 10.60
N ILE A 126 3.54 0.18 10.19
CA ILE A 126 2.86 -0.18 8.93
C ILE A 126 1.39 0.23 8.97
N LYS A 127 0.70 0.00 10.10
CA LYS A 127 -0.70 0.44 10.28
C LYS A 127 -0.82 1.96 10.25
N ASP A 128 0.07 2.65 10.95
CA ASP A 128 0.12 4.12 10.96
C ASP A 128 0.39 4.68 9.56
N LEU A 129 1.28 4.05 8.79
CA LEU A 129 1.55 4.45 7.41
C LEU A 129 0.32 4.21 6.51
N ALA A 130 -0.34 3.06 6.65
CA ALA A 130 -1.58 2.79 5.94
C ALA A 130 -2.67 3.82 6.28
N LYS A 131 -2.77 4.19 7.56
CA LYS A 131 -3.71 5.23 8.01
C LYS A 131 -3.42 6.57 7.35
N LEU A 132 -2.16 7.00 7.34
CA LEU A 132 -1.75 8.22 6.68
C LEU A 132 -2.11 8.21 5.20
N LEU A 133 -1.79 7.13 4.49
CA LEU A 133 -2.06 6.99 3.06
C LEU A 133 -3.55 7.07 2.72
N MET A 134 -4.42 6.51 3.56
CA MET A 134 -5.86 6.58 3.36
C MET A 134 -6.46 7.92 3.76
N LEU A 135 -5.91 8.59 4.79
CA LEU A 135 -6.42 9.89 5.25
C LEU A 135 -5.90 11.07 4.42
N TYR A 136 -4.70 10.95 3.88
CA TYR A 136 -3.98 12.04 3.18
C TYR A 136 -3.66 11.66 1.73
N THR A 137 -4.57 10.95 1.08
CA THR A 137 -4.35 10.28 -0.21
C THR A 137 -4.00 11.23 -1.36
N TYR A 138 -4.59 12.46 -1.37
CA TYR A 138 -4.42 13.40 -2.48
C TYR A 138 -3.13 14.24 -2.42
N SER A 139 -2.41 14.16 -1.33
CA SER A 139 -1.21 14.97 -1.09
C SER A 139 0.05 14.13 -0.97
N LEU A 140 -0.09 12.79 -1.02
CA LEU A 140 1.03 11.88 -1.11
C LEU A 140 1.05 11.27 -2.50
N ASN A 141 2.12 11.54 -3.22
CA ASN A 141 2.32 11.00 -4.55
C ASN A 141 3.08 9.68 -4.47
N GLU A 142 2.87 8.83 -5.49
CA GLU A 142 3.56 7.58 -5.71
C GLU A 142 3.03 6.40 -4.88
N TRP A 143 3.84 5.36 -4.69
CA TRP A 143 3.34 4.05 -4.27
C TRP A 143 3.88 3.60 -2.92
N CYS A 144 3.05 2.77 -2.28
CA CYS A 144 3.44 2.06 -1.09
C CYS A 144 2.84 0.66 -1.09
N PHE A 145 3.70 -0.35 -0.91
CA PHE A 145 3.29 -1.74 -0.80
C PHE A 145 3.74 -2.34 0.52
N PHE A 146 2.86 -3.05 1.17
CA PHE A 146 3.15 -3.89 2.33
C PHE A 146 3.34 -5.32 1.86
N ILE A 147 4.53 -5.85 2.02
CA ILE A 147 4.91 -7.16 1.51
C ILE A 147 4.94 -8.17 2.63
N PHE A 148 4.28 -9.30 2.40
CA PHE A 148 4.24 -10.46 3.28
C PHE A 148 4.84 -11.67 2.55
N PRO A 149 6.16 -11.93 2.66
CA PRO A 149 6.85 -12.94 1.87
C PRO A 149 6.29 -14.35 2.04
N SER A 150 6.00 -14.76 3.28
CA SER A 150 5.45 -16.09 3.56
C SER A 150 4.07 -16.34 2.97
N LEU A 151 3.37 -15.25 2.63
CA LEU A 151 2.06 -15.28 1.99
C LEU A 151 2.12 -15.06 0.47
N ASN A 152 3.29 -14.80 -0.10
CA ASN A 152 3.42 -14.36 -1.49
C ASN A 152 2.45 -13.21 -1.82
N LEU A 153 2.37 -12.21 -0.94
CA LEU A 153 1.34 -11.19 -1.02
C LEU A 153 1.92 -9.79 -0.90
N ALA A 154 1.52 -8.93 -1.83
CA ALA A 154 1.67 -7.48 -1.74
C ALA A 154 0.30 -6.84 -1.52
N LEU A 155 0.22 -5.96 -0.53
CA LEU A 155 -0.95 -5.14 -0.26
C LEU A 155 -0.61 -3.68 -0.52
N TYR A 156 -1.56 -2.93 -1.01
CA TYR A 156 -1.46 -1.48 -1.09
C TYR A 156 -2.69 -0.83 -0.45
N PRO A 157 -2.52 0.24 0.34
CA PRO A 157 -3.64 1.03 0.82
C PRO A 157 -4.43 1.56 -0.37
N HIS A 158 -5.75 1.40 -0.33
CA HIS A 158 -6.65 1.88 -1.36
C HIS A 158 -7.26 3.21 -0.92
N ASP A 159 -7.36 4.14 -1.83
CA ASP A 159 -7.93 5.46 -1.60
C ASP A 159 -9.41 5.46 -1.17
N GLU A 160 -10.11 4.35 -1.35
CA GLU A 160 -11.49 4.13 -0.92
C GLU A 160 -11.61 3.43 0.45
N LYS A 161 -10.70 3.70 1.38
CA LYS A 161 -10.72 3.15 2.76
C LYS A 161 -10.62 1.62 2.80
N GLY A 162 -9.59 1.08 2.17
CA GLY A 162 -9.40 -0.36 2.10
C GLY A 162 -8.00 -0.76 1.65
N PHE A 163 -7.89 -2.00 1.18
CA PHE A 163 -6.62 -2.52 0.68
C PHE A 163 -6.81 -3.30 -0.61
N GLY A 164 -5.93 -3.01 -1.58
CA GLY A 164 -5.79 -3.84 -2.76
C GLY A 164 -4.76 -4.95 -2.55
N CYS A 165 -4.91 -6.02 -3.32
CA CYS A 165 -4.15 -7.27 -3.20
C CYS A 165 -3.53 -7.67 -4.54
N ILE A 166 -2.22 -7.94 -4.51
CA ILE A 166 -1.48 -8.50 -5.64
C ILE A 166 -0.78 -9.76 -5.16
N GLY A 167 -1.02 -10.88 -5.84
CA GLY A 167 -0.29 -12.12 -5.60
C GLY A 167 1.14 -12.04 -6.16
N LEU A 168 2.09 -12.57 -5.44
CA LEU A 168 3.48 -12.68 -5.86
C LEU A 168 3.80 -14.15 -6.17
N ASN A 169 4.82 -14.40 -7.01
CA ASN A 169 5.23 -15.75 -7.37
C ASN A 169 4.11 -16.64 -7.94
N ASP A 170 3.19 -16.05 -8.71
CA ASP A 170 2.02 -16.72 -9.28
C ASP A 170 1.04 -17.30 -8.24
N ASP A 171 1.10 -16.86 -6.98
CA ASP A 171 0.22 -17.28 -5.90
C ASP A 171 -0.82 -16.21 -5.59
N THR A 172 -2.09 -16.52 -5.78
CA THR A 172 -3.21 -15.59 -5.47
C THR A 172 -4.04 -16.05 -4.27
N LYS A 173 -3.70 -17.18 -3.66
CA LYS A 173 -4.51 -17.83 -2.62
C LYS A 173 -4.70 -16.94 -1.40
N ASN A 174 -3.60 -16.50 -0.81
CA ASN A 174 -3.64 -15.73 0.45
C ASN A 174 -4.36 -14.39 0.31
N GLY A 175 -4.23 -13.70 -0.84
CA GLY A 175 -4.97 -12.47 -1.08
C GLY A 175 -6.47 -12.70 -1.25
N ARG A 176 -6.87 -13.80 -1.91
CA ARG A 176 -8.29 -14.18 -1.98
C ARG A 176 -8.86 -14.53 -0.60
N GLU A 177 -8.12 -15.29 0.21
CA GLU A 177 -8.53 -15.59 1.58
C GLU A 177 -8.69 -14.32 2.43
N PHE A 178 -7.81 -13.34 2.26
CA PHE A 178 -7.94 -12.05 2.93
C PHE A 178 -9.20 -11.29 2.49
N LEU A 179 -9.45 -11.19 1.19
CA LEU A 179 -10.65 -10.50 0.69
C LEU A 179 -11.95 -11.22 1.13
N GLU A 180 -11.98 -12.55 1.13
CA GLU A 180 -13.11 -13.33 1.67
C GLU A 180 -13.27 -13.17 3.19
N PHE A 181 -12.16 -12.96 3.93
CA PHE A 181 -12.23 -12.58 5.34
C PHE A 181 -12.86 -11.20 5.52
N CYS A 182 -12.45 -10.21 4.72
CA CYS A 182 -13.00 -8.85 4.77
C CYS A 182 -14.49 -8.79 4.41
N LYS A 183 -14.96 -9.65 3.50
CA LYS A 183 -16.36 -9.76 3.09
C LYS A 183 -17.33 -10.04 4.24
N LYS A 184 -16.84 -10.52 5.38
CA LYS A 184 -17.66 -10.75 6.59
C LYS A 184 -18.00 -9.46 7.32
N GLU A 185 -17.29 -8.37 7.02
CA GLU A 185 -17.62 -7.05 7.55
C GLU A 185 -18.81 -6.48 6.77
N LYS A 186 -19.83 -6.01 7.50
CA LYS A 186 -21.12 -5.61 6.92
C LYS A 186 -20.99 -4.50 5.88
N ASN A 187 -20.06 -3.58 6.10
CA ASN A 187 -19.85 -2.41 5.26
C ASN A 187 -18.68 -2.59 4.29
N ALA A 188 -18.14 -3.81 4.15
CA ALA A 188 -17.07 -4.07 3.22
C ALA A 188 -17.62 -4.50 1.85
N LYS A 189 -17.30 -3.74 0.83
CA LYS A 189 -17.52 -4.09 -0.58
C LYS A 189 -16.25 -4.68 -1.15
N ILE A 190 -16.37 -5.82 -1.81
CA ILE A 190 -15.25 -6.54 -2.40
C ILE A 190 -15.33 -6.45 -3.92
N ILE A 191 -14.24 -6.01 -4.53
CA ILE A 191 -14.06 -6.00 -5.98
C ILE A 191 -12.98 -7.01 -6.33
N LEU A 192 -13.33 -8.02 -7.13
CA LEU A 192 -12.41 -9.05 -7.58
C LEU A 192 -12.12 -8.89 -9.07
N LYS A 193 -10.92 -9.28 -9.47
CA LYS A 193 -10.59 -9.44 -10.88
C LYS A 193 -11.51 -10.49 -11.49
N GLU A 194 -12.20 -10.13 -12.57
CA GLU A 194 -12.98 -11.09 -13.33
C GLU A 194 -12.08 -12.23 -13.82
N GLN A 195 -12.44 -13.45 -13.50
CA GLN A 195 -11.80 -14.59 -14.09
C GLN A 195 -12.30 -14.70 -15.54
N ASN A 196 -11.46 -14.29 -16.48
CA ASN A 196 -11.73 -14.65 -17.87
C ASN A 196 -11.81 -16.17 -17.96
N SER A 197 -13.01 -16.69 -18.00
CA SER A 197 -13.27 -18.10 -18.34
C SER A 197 -12.68 -18.33 -19.74
N LYS A 198 -11.58 -19.07 -19.78
CA LYS A 198 -11.01 -19.56 -21.04
C LYS A 198 -11.83 -20.72 -21.55
#